data_2f2171e7e165553492d961759c7a34f1
#
_entry.id   2f2171e7e165553492d961759c7a34f1
#
_cell.length_a   1.000
_cell.length_b   1.000
_cell.length_c   1.000
_cell.angle_alpha   90.00
_cell.angle_beta   90.00
_cell.angle_gamma   90.00
#
_symmetry.space_group_name_H-M   'P 1'
#
loop_
_entity.id
_entity.type
_entity.pdbx_description
1 polymer ?
#
loop_
_entity_poly.entity_id
_entity_poly.type
_entity_poly.pdbx_seq_one_letter_code
_entity_poly.pdbx_strand_id
1 'polypeptide(L)'
;MTETVSFSLSRFRFHLDLYNKIKSEQIDYGSGTQKLRLQLQRAKKANSQRISSVENAASRKSIKKGESVARLEEWYQQTVSHREQLRNFYYSPTRVRQKRTYELQRRRYIDKLCSNEHRYVKGSDKSQHIMFVGDRGYCVGSTIKGHLKYGGQWKPRKNSLYTLVCITNEHNTSQACLFCFKKPQSPLRITGNTKLKVVNGSFQSVNPDCPSVLAGKATHARDSLSAMAIGLSGIATLLFGATFPQFDPKRSPSKTAEFEHLAATL
;
A
#
# COMPACT_ATOMS: atom_id res chain seq x y z
N MET A 1 -21.10 -34.31 2.31
CA MET A 1 -19.88 -34.62 3.08
C MET A 1 -19.19 -33.30 3.37
N THR A 2 -19.41 -32.75 4.54
CA THR A 2 -18.76 -31.52 5.03
C THR A 2 -17.48 -31.94 5.75
N GLU A 3 -16.35 -31.79 5.11
CA GLU A 3 -15.05 -31.95 5.78
C GLU A 3 -14.88 -30.81 6.78
N THR A 4 -15.01 -31.12 8.05
CA THR A 4 -14.66 -30.23 9.15
C THR A 4 -13.13 -30.18 9.24
N VAL A 5 -12.53 -29.10 8.71
CA VAL A 5 -11.10 -28.84 8.87
C VAL A 5 -10.89 -28.31 10.29
N SER A 6 -10.45 -29.18 11.20
CA SER A 6 -10.05 -28.77 12.55
C SER A 6 -8.72 -28.02 12.48
N PHE A 7 -8.74 -26.70 12.72
CA PHE A 7 -7.53 -25.91 12.85
C PHE A 7 -7.02 -25.95 14.29
N SER A 8 -5.82 -26.50 14.49
CA SER A 8 -5.14 -26.40 15.78
C SER A 8 -4.40 -25.06 15.88
N LEU A 9 -4.82 -24.21 16.81
CA LEU A 9 -4.19 -22.90 17.12
C LEU A 9 -2.72 -23.01 17.52
N SER A 10 -2.26 -24.17 18.00
CA SER A 10 -0.86 -24.43 18.37
C SER A 10 0.13 -24.36 17.19
N ARG A 11 -0.35 -24.35 15.95
CA ARG A 11 0.47 -24.27 14.73
C ARG A 11 0.57 -22.85 14.13
N PHE A 12 -0.11 -21.85 14.68
CA PHE A 12 0.05 -20.48 14.22
C PHE A 12 1.31 -19.86 14.79
N ARG A 13 2.41 -19.90 14.05
CA ARG A 13 3.60 -19.11 14.36
C ARG A 13 3.43 -17.75 13.72
N PHE A 14 3.23 -16.72 14.55
CA PHE A 14 3.32 -15.34 14.10
C PHE A 14 4.79 -14.94 13.96
N HIS A 15 5.26 -14.82 12.74
CA HIS A 15 6.56 -14.22 12.48
C HIS A 15 6.41 -12.68 12.44
N LEU A 16 6.19 -12.07 13.59
CA LEU A 16 6.03 -10.63 13.74
C LEU A 16 7.34 -9.85 13.52
N ASP A 17 8.48 -10.50 13.70
CA ASP A 17 9.80 -9.90 13.55
C ASP A 17 10.28 -9.83 12.10
N LEU A 18 9.52 -10.37 11.16
CA LEU A 18 9.92 -10.60 9.79
C LEU A 18 9.45 -9.53 8.82
N TYR A 19 9.24 -8.32 9.29
CA TYR A 19 8.92 -7.22 8.41
C TYR A 19 10.13 -6.77 7.60
N ASN A 20 10.37 -7.45 6.50
CA ASN A 20 11.32 -6.97 5.50
C ASN A 20 10.73 -5.72 4.86
N LYS A 21 10.94 -4.57 5.50
CA LYS A 21 10.42 -3.27 5.06
C LYS A 21 11.07 -2.88 3.74
N ILE A 22 10.43 -3.25 2.64
CA ILE A 22 10.90 -2.89 1.31
C ILE A 22 10.58 -1.41 1.08
N LYS A 23 11.62 -0.60 1.03
CA LYS A 23 11.49 0.83 0.74
C LYS A 23 11.07 1.04 -0.71
N SER A 24 10.25 2.05 -0.94
CA SER A 24 9.82 2.48 -2.29
C SER A 24 11.00 2.73 -3.24
N GLU A 25 12.11 3.23 -2.70
CA GLU A 25 13.36 3.48 -3.45
C GLU A 25 13.98 2.18 -3.98
N GLN A 26 13.93 1.11 -3.19
CA GLN A 26 14.42 -0.21 -3.61
C GLN A 26 13.57 -0.78 -4.75
N ILE A 27 12.25 -0.56 -4.70
CA ILE A 27 11.35 -0.95 -5.79
C ILE A 27 11.62 -0.12 -7.05
N ASP A 28 11.79 1.20 -6.93
CA ASP A 28 12.09 2.08 -8.05
C ASP A 28 13.41 1.72 -8.73
N TYR A 29 14.43 1.40 -7.94
CA TYR A 29 15.73 0.99 -8.45
C TYR A 29 15.67 -0.40 -9.11
N GLY A 30 15.20 -1.41 -8.39
CA GLY A 30 15.19 -2.80 -8.85
C GLY A 30 14.25 -3.03 -10.04
N SER A 31 13.11 -2.34 -10.09
CA SER A 31 12.18 -2.40 -11.22
C SER A 31 12.65 -1.64 -12.46
N GLY A 32 13.72 -0.83 -12.34
CA GLY A 32 14.20 0.01 -13.44
C GLY A 32 13.42 1.31 -13.66
N THR A 33 12.49 1.65 -12.76
CA THR A 33 11.68 2.88 -12.86
C THR A 33 12.55 4.14 -12.89
N GLN A 34 13.57 4.19 -12.02
CA GLN A 34 14.51 5.33 -11.99
C GLN A 34 15.29 5.46 -13.30
N LYS A 35 15.77 4.34 -13.83
CA LYS A 35 16.51 4.32 -15.11
C LYS A 35 15.64 4.86 -16.26
N LEU A 36 14.41 4.37 -16.37
CA LEU A 36 13.47 4.83 -17.41
C LEU A 36 13.18 6.34 -17.27
N ARG A 37 12.97 6.82 -16.04
CA ARG A 37 12.74 8.26 -15.77
C ARG A 37 13.90 9.11 -16.20
N LEU A 38 15.13 8.72 -15.86
CA LEU A 38 16.34 9.46 -16.28
C LEU A 38 16.54 9.46 -17.80
N GLN A 39 16.30 8.32 -18.46
CA GLN A 39 16.35 8.22 -19.91
C GLN A 39 15.33 9.14 -20.59
N LEU A 40 14.11 9.20 -20.04
CA LEU A 40 13.06 10.08 -20.54
C LEU A 40 13.43 11.56 -20.37
N GLN A 41 13.93 11.93 -19.18
CA GLN A 41 14.37 13.31 -18.92
C GLN A 41 15.50 13.76 -19.86
N ARG A 42 16.52 12.90 -20.06
CA ARG A 42 17.62 13.18 -21.00
C ARG A 42 17.10 13.37 -22.41
N ALA A 43 16.18 12.53 -22.85
CA ALA A 43 15.60 12.65 -24.18
C ALA A 43 14.75 13.90 -24.36
N LYS A 44 14.00 14.32 -23.35
CA LYS A 44 13.23 15.57 -23.39
C LYS A 44 14.17 16.78 -23.49
N LYS A 45 15.30 16.75 -22.76
CA LYS A 45 16.31 17.82 -22.83
C LYS A 45 17.01 17.91 -24.19
N ALA A 46 17.30 16.76 -24.79
CA ALA A 46 17.95 16.67 -26.09
C ALA A 46 17.01 16.94 -27.29
N ASN A 47 15.68 17.01 -27.04
CA ASN A 47 14.70 17.18 -28.10
C ASN A 47 14.55 18.65 -28.52
N SER A 48 14.85 18.95 -29.77
CA SER A 48 14.72 20.28 -30.37
C SER A 48 13.28 20.82 -30.35
N GLN A 49 12.30 19.96 -30.36
CA GLN A 49 10.87 20.30 -30.38
C GLN A 49 10.32 20.74 -29.02
N ARG A 50 11.16 20.90 -28.03
CA ARG A 50 10.76 21.38 -26.66
C ARG A 50 9.57 20.65 -26.07
N ILE A 51 9.58 19.33 -26.13
CA ILE A 51 8.46 18.46 -25.62
C ILE A 51 7.99 18.85 -24.21
N SER A 52 8.93 19.21 -23.33
CA SER A 52 8.58 19.64 -21.98
C SER A 52 7.72 20.91 -21.93
N SER A 53 7.90 21.85 -22.87
CA SER A 53 7.05 23.04 -22.94
C SER A 53 5.64 22.73 -23.43
N VAL A 54 5.53 21.81 -24.38
CA VAL A 54 4.24 21.31 -24.88
C VAL A 54 3.46 20.59 -23.77
N GLU A 55 4.12 19.72 -23.01
CA GLU A 55 3.50 19.04 -21.88
C GLU A 55 3.03 20.02 -20.79
N ASN A 56 3.87 21.01 -20.49
CA ASN A 56 3.51 22.04 -19.51
C ASN A 56 2.31 22.89 -20.00
N ALA A 57 2.25 23.22 -21.27
CA ALA A 57 1.11 23.93 -21.86
C ALA A 57 -0.17 23.07 -21.76
N ALA A 58 -0.10 21.80 -22.15
CA ALA A 58 -1.22 20.87 -22.06
C ALA A 58 -1.68 20.61 -20.59
N SER A 59 -0.75 20.58 -19.63
CA SER A 59 -1.08 20.32 -18.22
C SER A 59 -1.73 21.50 -17.49
N ARG A 60 -1.55 22.71 -17.98
CA ARG A 60 -2.15 23.93 -17.38
C ARG A 60 -3.67 23.97 -17.55
N LYS A 61 -4.20 23.39 -18.63
CA LYS A 61 -5.63 23.30 -18.89
C LYS A 61 -6.14 21.92 -18.47
N SER A 62 -6.60 21.78 -17.22
CA SER A 62 -7.13 20.51 -16.69
C SER A 62 -8.62 20.39 -16.93
N ILE A 63 -9.05 19.29 -17.54
CA ILE A 63 -10.47 18.95 -17.73
C ILE A 63 -11.20 18.86 -16.38
N LYS A 64 -10.53 18.40 -15.33
CA LYS A 64 -11.12 18.22 -14.00
C LYS A 64 -11.61 19.51 -13.34
N LYS A 65 -11.19 20.66 -13.84
CA LYS A 65 -11.59 21.97 -13.36
C LYS A 65 -12.47 22.73 -14.36
N GLY A 66 -12.90 22.06 -15.43
CA GLY A 66 -13.70 22.66 -16.48
C GLY A 66 -15.19 22.55 -16.16
N GLU A 67 -15.83 23.67 -15.85
CA GLU A 67 -17.27 23.80 -15.61
C GLU A 67 -18.05 24.19 -16.90
N SER A 68 -17.39 24.39 -18.03
CA SER A 68 -18.03 24.82 -19.27
C SER A 68 -17.57 24.05 -20.51
N VAL A 69 -18.49 23.88 -21.46
CA VAL A 69 -18.23 23.25 -22.77
C VAL A 69 -17.14 23.99 -23.56
N ALA A 70 -17.08 25.31 -23.45
CA ALA A 70 -16.07 26.12 -24.13
C ALA A 70 -14.63 25.78 -23.67
N ARG A 71 -14.44 25.52 -22.38
CA ARG A 71 -13.12 25.07 -21.85
C ARG A 71 -12.74 23.66 -22.32
N LEU A 72 -13.74 22.79 -22.51
CA LEU A 72 -13.51 21.44 -23.05
C LEU A 72 -13.05 21.54 -24.51
N GLU A 73 -13.68 22.39 -25.30
CA GLU A 73 -13.30 22.63 -26.69
C GLU A 73 -11.89 23.20 -26.81
N GLU A 74 -11.56 24.24 -26.02
CA GLU A 74 -10.20 24.77 -26.00
C GLU A 74 -9.14 23.72 -25.61
N TRP A 75 -9.45 22.88 -24.62
CA TRP A 75 -8.56 21.79 -24.23
C TRP A 75 -8.39 20.78 -25.36
N TYR A 76 -9.48 20.43 -26.05
CA TYR A 76 -9.48 19.51 -27.17
C TYR A 76 -8.62 20.07 -28.31
N GLN A 77 -8.85 21.30 -28.75
CA GLN A 77 -8.10 21.93 -29.83
C GLN A 77 -6.60 22.01 -29.50
N GLN A 78 -6.24 22.37 -28.27
CA GLN A 78 -4.84 22.39 -27.83
C GLN A 78 -4.24 20.98 -27.80
N THR A 79 -5.00 19.98 -27.39
CA THR A 79 -4.53 18.58 -27.35
C THR A 79 -4.30 18.05 -28.76
N VAL A 80 -5.22 18.34 -29.69
CA VAL A 80 -5.12 17.94 -31.09
C VAL A 80 -3.93 18.60 -31.77
N SER A 81 -3.71 19.91 -31.57
CA SER A 81 -2.60 20.64 -32.16
C SER A 81 -1.21 20.09 -31.80
N HIS A 82 -1.07 19.52 -30.59
CA HIS A 82 0.19 18.93 -30.12
C HIS A 82 0.28 17.42 -30.25
N ARG A 83 -0.81 16.76 -30.70
CA ARG A 83 -0.93 15.30 -30.71
C ARG A 83 0.18 14.63 -31.51
N GLU A 84 0.42 15.07 -32.73
CA GLU A 84 1.43 14.48 -33.61
C GLU A 84 2.84 14.63 -33.03
N GLN A 85 3.16 15.79 -32.50
CA GLN A 85 4.47 16.06 -31.89
C GLN A 85 4.72 15.14 -30.67
N LEU A 86 3.73 15.02 -29.77
CA LEU A 86 3.81 14.12 -28.61
C LEU A 86 3.88 12.66 -29.05
N ARG A 87 3.07 12.27 -30.04
CA ARG A 87 3.05 10.91 -30.59
C ARG A 87 4.41 10.53 -31.17
N ASN A 88 4.99 11.37 -32.02
CA ASN A 88 6.28 11.10 -32.65
C ASN A 88 7.41 10.97 -31.62
N PHE A 89 7.35 11.74 -30.54
CA PHE A 89 8.31 11.61 -29.46
C PHE A 89 8.11 10.32 -28.63
N TYR A 90 6.91 10.08 -28.10
CA TYR A 90 6.65 8.99 -27.17
C TYR A 90 6.58 7.62 -27.84
N TYR A 91 6.16 7.55 -29.09
CA TYR A 91 6.05 6.31 -29.85
C TYR A 91 7.21 6.09 -30.81
N SER A 92 8.27 6.88 -30.71
CA SER A 92 9.49 6.61 -31.45
C SER A 92 10.01 5.18 -31.14
N PRO A 93 10.61 4.47 -32.11
CA PRO A 93 11.09 3.09 -31.92
C PRO A 93 11.97 2.92 -30.69
N THR A 94 12.84 3.89 -30.43
CA THR A 94 13.73 3.92 -29.26
C THR A 94 12.93 3.99 -27.95
N ARG A 95 11.90 4.84 -27.88
CA ARG A 95 11.07 4.98 -26.67
C ARG A 95 10.23 3.73 -26.41
N VAL A 96 9.61 3.18 -27.46
CA VAL A 96 8.84 1.94 -27.37
C VAL A 96 9.71 0.79 -26.88
N ARG A 97 10.92 0.65 -27.43
CA ARG A 97 11.88 -0.38 -26.98
C ARG A 97 12.29 -0.19 -25.51
N GLN A 98 12.59 1.03 -25.09
CA GLN A 98 12.94 1.33 -23.70
C GLN A 98 11.78 1.02 -22.75
N LYS A 99 10.55 1.38 -23.11
CA LYS A 99 9.34 1.08 -22.32
C LYS A 99 9.13 -0.43 -22.21
N ARG A 100 9.25 -1.17 -23.30
CA ARG A 100 9.13 -2.63 -23.30
C ARG A 100 10.19 -3.30 -22.42
N THR A 101 11.44 -2.87 -22.52
CA THR A 101 12.54 -3.38 -21.67
C THR A 101 12.24 -3.12 -20.19
N TYR A 102 11.77 -1.93 -19.85
CA TYR A 102 11.35 -1.58 -18.51
C TYR A 102 10.19 -2.46 -18.02
N GLU A 103 9.16 -2.67 -18.82
CA GLU A 103 8.01 -3.52 -18.44
C GLU A 103 8.43 -4.96 -18.13
N LEU A 104 9.33 -5.52 -18.94
CA LEU A 104 9.89 -6.86 -18.71
C LEU A 104 10.73 -6.90 -17.43
N GLN A 105 11.62 -5.93 -17.23
CA GLN A 105 12.44 -5.82 -16.02
C GLN A 105 11.56 -5.68 -14.77
N ARG A 106 10.56 -4.82 -14.83
CA ARG A 106 9.59 -4.60 -13.74
C ARG A 106 8.85 -5.88 -13.38
N ARG A 107 8.34 -6.63 -14.38
CA ARG A 107 7.63 -7.90 -14.15
C ARG A 107 8.55 -8.91 -13.46
N ARG A 108 9.77 -9.10 -13.96
CA ARG A 108 10.76 -10.01 -13.38
C ARG A 108 11.12 -9.62 -11.94
N TYR A 109 11.32 -8.33 -11.69
CA TYR A 109 11.65 -7.84 -10.36
C TYR A 109 10.52 -8.08 -9.36
N ILE A 110 9.27 -7.74 -9.73
CA ILE A 110 8.09 -7.97 -8.89
C ILE A 110 7.92 -9.46 -8.60
N ASP A 111 8.10 -10.31 -9.60
CA ASP A 111 7.98 -11.75 -9.45
C ASP A 111 9.04 -12.31 -8.48
N LYS A 112 10.29 -11.88 -8.65
CA LYS A 112 11.38 -12.21 -7.72
C LYS A 112 11.10 -11.71 -6.30
N LEU A 113 10.52 -10.52 -6.16
CA LEU A 113 10.15 -9.95 -4.87
C LEU A 113 9.12 -10.84 -4.15
N CYS A 114 8.00 -11.17 -4.81
CA CYS A 114 6.96 -12.01 -4.23
C CYS A 114 7.46 -13.43 -3.93
N SER A 115 8.27 -14.01 -4.82
CA SER A 115 8.90 -15.30 -4.60
C SER A 115 9.85 -15.32 -3.40
N ASN A 116 10.62 -14.23 -3.21
CA ASN A 116 11.49 -14.09 -2.05
C ASN A 116 10.69 -13.89 -0.75
N GLU A 117 9.63 -13.07 -0.76
CA GLU A 117 8.72 -12.91 0.38
C GLU A 117 8.16 -14.27 0.79
N HIS A 118 7.66 -15.06 -0.15
CA HIS A 118 7.14 -16.40 0.10
C HIS A 118 8.20 -17.32 0.69
N ARG A 119 9.38 -17.38 0.08
CA ARG A 119 10.49 -18.24 0.54
C ARG A 119 10.95 -17.88 1.95
N TYR A 120 10.99 -16.60 2.25
CA TYR A 120 11.38 -16.09 3.56
C TYR A 120 10.37 -16.50 4.65
N VAL A 121 9.07 -16.37 4.38
CA VAL A 121 8.01 -16.77 5.33
C VAL A 121 7.97 -18.29 5.49
N LYS A 122 8.15 -19.04 4.39
CA LYS A 122 8.12 -20.51 4.42
C LYS A 122 9.26 -21.11 5.25
N GLY A 123 10.47 -20.51 5.21
CA GLY A 123 11.64 -21.07 5.88
C GLY A 123 11.89 -22.52 5.46
N SER A 124 12.19 -23.37 6.43
CA SER A 124 12.34 -24.82 6.26
C SER A 124 11.04 -25.61 6.49
N ASP A 125 9.97 -24.94 6.88
CA ASP A 125 8.71 -25.58 7.27
C ASP A 125 7.83 -25.90 6.04
N LYS A 126 7.15 -27.04 6.07
CA LYS A 126 6.20 -27.48 5.03
C LYS A 126 4.77 -26.91 5.25
N SER A 127 4.60 -26.02 6.24
CA SER A 127 3.31 -25.44 6.56
C SER A 127 2.80 -24.52 5.42
N GLN A 128 1.48 -24.47 5.27
CA GLN A 128 0.83 -23.50 4.39
C GLN A 128 0.81 -22.13 5.06
N HIS A 129 1.12 -21.10 4.28
CA HIS A 129 1.12 -19.72 4.75
C HIS A 129 -0.05 -18.96 4.15
N ILE A 130 -0.60 -18.05 4.93
CA ILE A 130 -1.64 -17.13 4.49
C ILE A 130 -1.09 -15.72 4.61
N MET A 131 -1.20 -14.95 3.53
CA MET A 131 -0.82 -13.55 3.51
C MET A 131 -2.07 -12.68 3.64
N PHE A 132 -2.13 -11.89 4.70
CA PHE A 132 -3.19 -10.90 4.89
C PHE A 132 -2.75 -9.56 4.29
N VAL A 133 -3.60 -8.99 3.45
CA VAL A 133 -3.32 -7.74 2.75
C VAL A 133 -4.50 -6.81 2.93
N GLY A 134 -4.24 -5.59 3.37
CA GLY A 134 -5.27 -4.59 3.55
C GLY A 134 -5.93 -4.15 2.23
N ASP A 135 -7.21 -3.79 2.30
CA ASP A 135 -8.04 -3.44 1.14
C ASP A 135 -7.82 -2.01 0.63
N ARG A 136 -7.25 -1.12 1.44
CA ARG A 136 -6.98 0.26 1.03
C ARG A 136 -5.81 0.31 0.04
N GLY A 137 -6.00 1.06 -1.01
CA GLY A 137 -5.01 1.15 -2.10
C GLY A 137 -5.33 0.26 -3.29
N TYR A 138 -6.37 -0.57 -3.23
CA TYR A 138 -6.89 -1.30 -4.38
C TYR A 138 -7.89 -0.50 -5.20
N CYS A 139 -8.56 0.48 -4.60
CA CYS A 139 -9.59 1.24 -5.27
C CYS A 139 -9.01 2.31 -6.19
N VAL A 140 -9.56 2.40 -7.39
CA VAL A 140 -9.40 3.56 -8.27
C VAL A 140 -10.02 4.75 -7.54
N GLY A 141 -9.23 5.80 -7.31
CA GLY A 141 -9.70 6.99 -6.60
C GLY A 141 -9.19 7.11 -5.14
N SER A 142 -8.27 6.25 -4.71
CA SER A 142 -7.60 6.46 -3.42
C SER A 142 -6.99 7.86 -3.35
N THR A 143 -7.38 8.62 -2.32
CA THR A 143 -6.87 9.97 -2.06
C THR A 143 -5.49 9.97 -1.42
N ILE A 144 -4.96 8.79 -1.05
CA ILE A 144 -3.66 8.66 -0.41
C ILE A 144 -2.56 8.92 -1.43
N LYS A 145 -1.84 10.01 -1.25
CA LYS A 145 -0.74 10.43 -2.12
C LYS A 145 0.32 9.33 -2.20
N GLY A 146 0.63 8.87 -3.41
CA GLY A 146 1.61 7.83 -3.67
C GLY A 146 1.04 6.40 -3.75
N HIS A 147 -0.17 6.12 -3.29
CA HIS A 147 -0.80 4.79 -3.37
C HIS A 147 -0.99 4.30 -4.80
N LEU A 148 -1.34 5.19 -5.73
CA LEU A 148 -1.47 4.86 -7.16
C LEU A 148 -0.17 4.38 -7.80
N LYS A 149 0.98 4.71 -7.20
CA LYS A 149 2.30 4.34 -7.73
C LYS A 149 2.69 2.91 -7.37
N TYR A 150 2.36 2.47 -6.16
CA TYR A 150 2.76 1.17 -5.60
C TYR A 150 1.59 0.31 -5.16
N GLY A 151 0.40 0.90 -5.05
CA GLY A 151 -0.85 0.22 -4.74
C GLY A 151 -1.44 -0.48 -5.95
N GLY A 152 -2.67 -0.94 -5.80
CA GLY A 152 -3.40 -1.68 -6.80
C GLY A 152 -3.25 -3.20 -6.65
N GLN A 153 -4.00 -3.92 -7.44
CA GLN A 153 -4.14 -5.37 -7.31
C GLN A 153 -2.91 -6.18 -7.77
N TRP A 154 -1.84 -5.52 -8.25
CA TRP A 154 -0.72 -6.24 -8.83
C TRP A 154 0.06 -7.07 -7.80
N LYS A 155 0.26 -6.55 -6.58
CA LYS A 155 1.02 -7.25 -5.53
C LYS A 155 0.26 -8.47 -5.00
N PRO A 156 -1.01 -8.37 -4.58
CA PRO A 156 -1.79 -9.55 -4.19
C PRO A 156 -1.95 -10.57 -5.29
N ARG A 157 -2.20 -10.14 -6.54
CA ARG A 157 -2.26 -11.05 -7.70
C ARG A 157 -0.96 -11.79 -7.94
N LYS A 158 0.18 -11.15 -7.69
CA LYS A 158 1.48 -11.82 -7.78
C LYS A 158 1.74 -12.74 -6.59
N ASN A 159 1.44 -12.30 -5.38
CA ASN A 159 1.59 -13.13 -4.19
C ASN A 159 0.66 -14.36 -4.23
N SER A 160 -0.55 -14.27 -4.80
CA SER A 160 -1.46 -15.40 -4.93
C SER A 160 -0.93 -16.53 -5.84
N LEU A 161 0.10 -16.30 -6.63
CA LEU A 161 0.81 -17.35 -7.37
C LEU A 161 1.69 -18.23 -6.46
N TYR A 162 2.00 -17.77 -5.26
CA TYR A 162 2.94 -18.44 -4.34
C TYR A 162 2.29 -18.86 -3.02
N THR A 163 1.24 -18.15 -2.58
CA THR A 163 0.58 -18.39 -1.29
C THR A 163 -0.87 -17.96 -1.32
N LEU A 164 -1.65 -18.42 -0.34
CA LEU A 164 -3.02 -17.93 -0.14
C LEU A 164 -2.97 -16.45 0.27
N VAL A 165 -3.79 -15.63 -0.38
CA VAL A 165 -3.89 -14.20 -0.09
C VAL A 165 -5.31 -13.87 0.34
N CYS A 166 -5.44 -13.34 1.56
CA CYS A 166 -6.71 -12.85 2.11
C CYS A 166 -6.71 -11.32 2.12
N ILE A 167 -7.72 -10.72 1.52
CA ILE A 167 -7.91 -9.26 1.57
C ILE A 167 -8.69 -8.93 2.84
N THR A 168 -8.11 -8.08 3.68
CA THR A 168 -8.65 -7.69 4.98
C THR A 168 -8.98 -6.20 4.99
N ASN A 169 -10.08 -5.83 5.65
CA ASN A 169 -10.45 -4.43 5.83
C ASN A 169 -9.41 -3.70 6.69
N GLU A 170 -8.95 -2.55 6.20
CA GLU A 170 -7.97 -1.69 6.90
C GLU A 170 -8.62 -0.61 7.77
N HIS A 171 -9.91 -0.69 8.06
CA HIS A 171 -10.58 0.35 8.85
C HIS A 171 -9.88 0.51 10.22
N ASN A 172 -9.51 1.75 10.56
CA ASN A 172 -8.84 2.12 11.82
C ASN A 172 -7.52 1.42 12.16
N THR A 173 -7.00 0.50 11.36
CA THR A 173 -5.76 -0.25 11.67
C THR A 173 -4.54 0.65 11.89
N SER A 174 -4.55 1.86 11.34
CA SER A 174 -3.51 2.87 11.54
C SER A 174 -3.91 4.00 12.51
N GLN A 175 -5.06 3.88 13.21
CA GLN A 175 -5.60 4.93 14.08
C GLN A 175 -5.94 4.44 15.48
N ALA A 176 -5.84 3.14 15.75
CA ALA A 176 -6.06 2.54 17.06
C ALA A 176 -4.81 1.79 17.52
N CYS A 177 -4.51 1.86 18.79
CA CYS A 177 -3.48 1.04 19.41
C CYS A 177 -3.96 -0.42 19.44
N LEU A 178 -3.16 -1.35 18.95
CA LEU A 178 -3.51 -2.76 18.90
C LEU A 178 -3.66 -3.41 20.29
N PHE A 179 -3.01 -2.84 21.31
CA PHE A 179 -2.94 -3.41 22.67
C PHE A 179 -4.02 -2.90 23.60
N CYS A 180 -4.51 -1.69 23.41
CA CYS A 180 -5.55 -1.10 24.27
C CYS A 180 -6.71 -0.50 23.48
N PHE A 181 -6.70 -0.58 22.16
CA PHE A 181 -7.70 -0.06 21.22
C PHE A 181 -8.03 1.44 21.34
N LYS A 182 -7.31 2.16 22.19
CA LYS A 182 -7.44 3.62 22.30
C LYS A 182 -6.65 4.31 21.18
N LYS A 183 -7.06 5.54 20.85
CA LYS A 183 -6.39 6.34 19.82
C LYS A 183 -4.97 6.71 20.25
N PRO A 184 -3.93 6.35 19.49
CA PRO A 184 -2.57 6.75 19.80
C PRO A 184 -2.32 8.20 19.33
N GLN A 185 -1.26 8.81 19.87
CA GLN A 185 -0.79 10.13 19.45
C GLN A 185 0.43 10.01 18.54
N SER A 186 0.62 10.98 17.68
CA SER A 186 1.85 11.10 16.90
C SER A 186 2.90 11.83 17.73
N PRO A 187 4.12 11.26 17.91
CA PRO A 187 5.19 11.93 18.64
C PRO A 187 5.55 13.28 18.00
N LEU A 188 5.95 14.23 18.83
CA LEU A 188 6.46 15.52 18.40
C LEU A 188 7.99 15.51 18.42
N ARG A 189 8.61 16.03 17.39
CA ARG A 189 10.05 16.22 17.31
C ARG A 189 10.38 17.72 17.25
N ILE A 190 11.31 18.14 18.07
CA ILE A 190 11.89 19.47 17.97
C ILE A 190 12.87 19.47 16.80
N THR A 191 12.64 20.33 15.83
CA THR A 191 13.55 20.55 14.70
C THR A 191 14.23 21.88 14.95
N GLY A 192 15.56 21.99 14.74
CA GLY A 192 16.35 23.19 15.05
C GLY A 192 15.55 24.49 14.97
N ASN A 193 15.80 25.48 15.77
CA ASN A 193 15.00 26.69 15.95
C ASN A 193 13.60 26.50 16.57
N THR A 194 13.43 25.61 17.57
CA THR A 194 12.24 25.50 18.43
C THR A 194 10.92 25.13 17.75
N LYS A 195 10.91 24.75 16.46
CA LYS A 195 9.67 24.32 15.78
C LYS A 195 9.35 22.86 16.06
N LEU A 196 8.17 22.62 16.65
CA LEU A 196 7.62 21.27 16.84
C LEU A 196 7.10 20.73 15.50
N LYS A 197 7.58 19.54 15.14
CA LYS A 197 7.11 18.82 13.95
C LYS A 197 6.55 17.47 14.33
N VAL A 198 5.37 17.15 13.83
CA VAL A 198 4.74 15.84 14.00
C VAL A 198 5.53 14.75 13.27
N VAL A 199 5.82 13.64 13.93
CA VAL A 199 6.48 12.46 13.33
C VAL A 199 5.41 11.50 12.83
N ASN A 200 5.17 11.50 11.53
CA ASN A 200 4.09 10.70 10.91
C ASN A 200 4.36 9.20 10.81
N GLY A 201 5.58 8.74 11.08
CA GLY A 201 5.96 7.32 10.94
C GLY A 201 5.88 6.51 12.23
N SER A 202 5.52 7.15 13.35
CA SER A 202 5.47 6.53 14.67
C SER A 202 4.18 6.87 15.41
N PHE A 203 3.77 5.97 16.27
CA PHE A 203 2.66 6.17 17.22
C PHE A 203 3.14 6.01 18.63
N GLN A 204 2.59 6.79 19.53
CA GLN A 204 2.80 6.68 20.96
C GLN A 204 1.47 6.42 21.66
N SER A 205 1.39 5.34 22.41
CA SER A 205 0.26 5.09 23.29
C SER A 205 0.40 5.98 24.52
N VAL A 206 -0.62 6.77 24.79
CA VAL A 206 -0.69 7.68 25.96
C VAL A 206 -1.55 7.11 27.09
N ASN A 207 -2.12 5.91 26.89
CA ASN A 207 -2.89 5.23 27.91
C ASN A 207 -1.93 4.55 28.90
N PRO A 208 -1.89 4.95 30.20
CA PRO A 208 -0.98 4.34 31.19
C PRO A 208 -1.28 2.86 31.41
N ASP A 209 -2.56 2.43 31.27
CA ASP A 209 -2.99 1.03 31.45
C ASP A 209 -2.79 0.18 30.19
N CYS A 210 -2.16 0.74 29.15
CA CYS A 210 -1.89 -0.03 27.94
C CYS A 210 -0.85 -1.12 28.23
N PRO A 211 -1.10 -2.39 27.91
CA PRO A 211 -0.14 -3.47 28.14
C PRO A 211 1.25 -3.19 27.53
N SER A 212 1.28 -2.53 26.40
CA SER A 212 2.54 -2.15 25.75
C SER A 212 3.28 -1.04 26.51
N VAL A 213 2.55 -0.10 27.11
CA VAL A 213 3.14 0.97 27.98
C VAL A 213 3.67 0.37 29.27
N LEU A 214 2.90 -0.52 29.90
CA LEU A 214 3.32 -1.25 31.10
C LEU A 214 4.57 -2.10 30.84
N ALA A 215 4.71 -2.65 29.65
CA ALA A 215 5.90 -3.37 29.22
C ALA A 215 7.06 -2.46 28.74
N GLY A 216 6.98 -1.13 28.97
CA GLY A 216 8.02 -0.17 28.60
C GLY A 216 8.11 0.15 27.09
N LYS A 217 7.12 -0.25 26.30
CA LYS A 217 7.10 -0.07 24.84
C LYS A 217 5.96 0.87 24.40
N ALA A 218 6.00 2.11 24.84
CA ALA A 218 4.96 3.10 24.53
C ALA A 218 4.94 3.55 23.06
N THR A 219 6.09 3.46 22.36
CA THR A 219 6.23 3.95 20.98
C THR A 219 6.40 2.81 20.00
N HIS A 220 5.64 2.84 18.90
CA HIS A 220 5.65 1.84 17.84
C HIS A 220 5.78 2.48 16.46
N ALA A 221 6.37 1.75 15.51
CA ALA A 221 6.31 2.12 14.11
C ALA A 221 4.86 1.95 13.59
N ARG A 222 4.29 3.01 13.05
CA ARG A 222 2.90 3.05 12.56
C ARG A 222 2.58 1.92 11.59
N ASP A 223 3.44 1.74 10.59
CA ASP A 223 3.21 0.76 9.54
C ASP A 223 3.28 -0.69 10.07
N SER A 224 4.16 -0.95 11.05
CA SER A 224 4.27 -2.26 11.69
C SER A 224 3.02 -2.57 12.53
N LEU A 225 2.56 -1.59 13.32
CA LEU A 225 1.35 -1.76 14.13
C LEU A 225 0.10 -1.99 13.24
N SER A 226 -0.01 -1.22 12.16
CA SER A 226 -1.10 -1.38 11.20
C SER A 226 -1.08 -2.75 10.51
N ALA A 227 0.10 -3.25 10.13
CA ALA A 227 0.23 -4.58 9.53
C ALA A 227 -0.16 -5.70 10.49
N MET A 228 0.20 -5.58 11.77
CA MET A 228 -0.25 -6.51 12.82
C MET A 228 -1.76 -6.48 12.97
N ALA A 229 -2.37 -5.29 13.00
CA ALA A 229 -3.81 -5.13 13.09
C ALA A 229 -4.55 -5.75 11.90
N ILE A 230 -4.02 -5.58 10.66
CA ILE A 230 -4.55 -6.22 9.45
C ILE A 230 -4.48 -7.76 9.58
N GLY A 231 -3.34 -8.29 10.00
CA GLY A 231 -3.15 -9.72 10.18
C GLY A 231 -4.12 -10.31 11.21
N LEU A 232 -4.23 -9.70 12.38
CA LEU A 232 -5.14 -10.15 13.44
C LEU A 232 -6.61 -10.04 13.03
N SER A 233 -6.99 -8.94 12.37
CA SER A 233 -8.36 -8.79 11.84
C SER A 233 -8.68 -9.84 10.78
N GLY A 234 -7.71 -10.18 9.93
CA GLY A 234 -7.87 -11.24 8.94
C GLY A 234 -8.04 -12.60 9.58
N ILE A 235 -7.25 -12.93 10.60
CA ILE A 235 -7.37 -14.19 11.35
C ILE A 235 -8.71 -14.26 12.09
N ALA A 236 -9.11 -13.18 12.78
CA ALA A 236 -10.40 -13.12 13.44
C ALA A 236 -11.55 -13.36 12.45
N THR A 237 -11.48 -12.77 11.26
CA THR A 237 -12.48 -13.00 10.21
C THR A 237 -12.49 -14.44 9.72
N LEU A 238 -11.33 -15.10 9.58
CA LEU A 238 -11.25 -16.49 9.16
C LEU A 238 -11.77 -17.47 10.24
N LEU A 239 -11.51 -17.20 11.51
CA LEU A 239 -11.87 -18.08 12.61
C LEU A 239 -13.31 -17.86 13.09
N PHE A 240 -13.76 -16.61 13.15
CA PHE A 240 -15.04 -16.23 13.76
C PHE A 240 -16.06 -15.71 12.73
N GLY A 241 -15.71 -15.50 11.46
CA GLY A 241 -16.56 -14.80 10.51
C GLY A 241 -16.72 -13.29 10.79
N ALA A 242 -16.04 -12.76 11.82
CA ALA A 242 -16.13 -11.38 12.26
C ALA A 242 -14.75 -10.78 12.54
N THR A 243 -14.59 -9.48 12.34
CA THR A 243 -13.36 -8.76 12.69
C THR A 243 -13.50 -8.11 14.07
N PHE A 244 -12.38 -7.67 14.65
CA PHE A 244 -12.40 -6.89 15.89
C PHE A 244 -13.32 -5.67 15.75
N PRO A 245 -14.19 -5.40 16.75
CA PRO A 245 -15.16 -4.30 16.67
C PRO A 245 -14.52 -2.92 16.40
N GLN A 246 -13.30 -2.70 16.89
CA GLN A 246 -12.53 -1.48 16.70
C GLN A 246 -12.06 -1.28 15.25
N PHE A 247 -11.95 -2.37 14.50
CA PHE A 247 -11.53 -2.39 13.08
C PHE A 247 -12.69 -2.65 12.12
N ASP A 248 -13.93 -2.75 12.63
CA ASP A 248 -15.13 -2.87 11.80
C ASP A 248 -15.71 -1.47 11.50
N PRO A 249 -15.81 -1.08 10.20
CA PRO A 249 -16.46 0.17 9.81
C PRO A 249 -17.96 0.22 10.15
N LYS A 250 -18.58 -0.95 10.34
CA LYS A 250 -20.00 -1.10 10.68
C LYS A 250 -20.17 -1.51 12.16
N ARG A 251 -19.31 -0.99 13.03
CA ARG A 251 -19.36 -1.26 14.46
C ARG A 251 -20.77 -1.00 15.02
N SER A 252 -21.31 -2.01 15.72
CA SER A 252 -22.55 -1.90 16.49
C SER A 252 -22.39 -2.62 17.83
N PRO A 253 -23.17 -2.27 18.86
CA PRO A 253 -23.13 -2.96 20.15
C PRO A 253 -23.40 -4.48 20.01
N SER A 254 -24.37 -4.87 19.16
CA SER A 254 -24.71 -6.28 18.91
C SER A 254 -23.54 -7.05 18.32
N LYS A 255 -22.85 -6.51 17.34
CA LYS A 255 -21.64 -7.15 16.74
C LYS A 255 -20.46 -7.21 17.71
N THR A 256 -20.36 -6.27 18.63
CA THR A 256 -19.33 -6.30 19.66
C THR A 256 -19.60 -7.45 20.63
N ALA A 257 -20.85 -7.61 21.10
CA ALA A 257 -21.25 -8.72 21.96
C ALA A 257 -21.11 -10.08 21.28
N GLU A 258 -21.47 -10.17 19.99
CA GLU A 258 -21.29 -11.38 19.19
C GLU A 258 -19.81 -11.77 19.10
N PHE A 259 -18.93 -10.81 18.80
CA PHE A 259 -17.49 -11.06 18.74
C PHE A 259 -16.91 -11.51 20.09
N GLU A 260 -17.32 -10.86 21.19
CA GLU A 260 -16.89 -11.21 22.55
C GLU A 260 -17.35 -12.62 22.93
N HIS A 261 -18.59 -12.98 22.59
CA HIS A 261 -19.10 -14.33 22.81
C HIS A 261 -18.30 -15.37 22.03
N LEU A 262 -18.07 -15.15 20.73
CA LEU A 262 -17.28 -16.07 19.89
C LEU A 262 -15.83 -16.20 20.39
N ALA A 263 -15.23 -15.10 20.85
CA ALA A 263 -13.87 -15.14 21.39
C ALA A 263 -13.77 -15.89 22.74
N ALA A 264 -14.83 -15.90 23.51
CA ALA A 264 -14.88 -16.61 24.79
C ALA A 264 -15.13 -18.12 24.63
N THR A 265 -15.61 -18.58 23.46
CA THR A 265 -15.89 -20.00 23.18
C THR A 265 -14.71 -20.77 22.59
N LEU A 266 -13.58 -20.11 22.33
CA LEU A 266 -12.31 -20.70 21.90
C LEU A 266 -11.40 -21.04 23.09
#